data_4005573a18cfe748eb360df288e60ecc
#
_entry.id   4005573a18cfe748eb360df288e60ecc
#
_cell.length_a   1.000
_cell.length_b   1.000
_cell.length_c   1.000
_cell.angle_alpha   90.00
_cell.angle_beta   90.00
_cell.angle_gamma   90.00
#
_symmetry.space_group_name_H-M   'P 1'
#
loop_
_entity.id
_entity.type
_entity.pdbx_description
1 polymer ?
#
loop_
_entity_poly.entity_id
_entity_poly.type
_entity_poly.pdbx_seq_one_letter_code
_entity_poly.pdbx_strand_id
1 'polypeptide(L)'
;MRKLFYVFCYAFIAGAIFTACSSDGVEDVIENITPLSKIKDVSLNYRFSSQAISLGRDVQNEGAVVSLKKGVSWINNITLSGNTVSFDVEENNNTSTGHRFDTLIISVKGQRIGTVCVTQARNPFSDTRLEWANTNALFRNQALCSENVSGLEMTKKIYNLEKTTNGKDSYKNYPAFAFCIEMNHDPENNMEWYLPSMGEIRSYEQALSYSGTPIAKHNYWWSSDENTFQGWRAFNVYSGSVASRGAVPKSEDWWVVAFRNGKIEE
;
A
#
# COMPACT_ATOMS: atom_id res chain seq x y z
N MET A 1 -11.71 -52.25 19.66
CA MET A 1 -10.40 -51.70 20.07
C MET A 1 -10.56 -50.24 20.33
N ARG A 2 -10.48 -49.85 21.61
CA ARG A 2 -10.62 -48.46 22.08
C ARG A 2 -9.29 -47.74 21.86
N LYS A 3 -9.31 -46.56 21.25
CA LYS A 3 -8.19 -45.61 21.33
C LYS A 3 -8.60 -44.38 22.08
N LEU A 4 -7.94 -44.19 23.19
CA LEU A 4 -8.03 -43.10 24.12
C LEU A 4 -7.47 -41.79 23.49
N PHE A 5 -8.22 -40.70 23.57
CA PHE A 5 -7.70 -39.36 23.29
C PHE A 5 -7.20 -38.77 24.62
N TYR A 6 -5.92 -38.46 24.68
CA TYR A 6 -5.33 -37.65 25.75
C TYR A 6 -5.42 -36.16 25.39
N VAL A 7 -6.21 -35.43 26.17
CA VAL A 7 -6.21 -33.96 26.18
C VAL A 7 -5.16 -33.54 27.20
N PHE A 8 -4.11 -32.87 26.75
CA PHE A 8 -3.13 -32.22 27.64
C PHE A 8 -3.57 -30.77 27.87
N CYS A 9 -4.12 -30.53 29.07
CA CYS A 9 -4.24 -29.19 29.62
C CYS A 9 -2.90 -28.82 30.26
N TYR A 10 -2.19 -27.84 29.71
CA TYR A 10 -1.09 -27.18 30.42
C TYR A 10 -1.62 -26.00 31.20
N ALA A 11 -1.73 -26.22 32.52
CA ALA A 11 -1.89 -25.14 33.50
C ALA A 11 -0.49 -24.59 33.81
N PHE A 12 -0.20 -23.36 33.39
CA PHE A 12 0.98 -22.64 33.85
C PHE A 12 0.70 -22.05 35.22
N ILE A 13 1.24 -22.66 36.25
CA ILE A 13 1.33 -22.07 37.59
C ILE A 13 2.59 -21.22 37.63
N ALA A 14 2.42 -19.91 37.62
CA ALA A 14 3.51 -18.97 37.87
C ALA A 14 3.78 -18.96 39.38
N GLY A 15 4.76 -19.72 39.81
CA GLY A 15 5.30 -19.64 41.16
C GLY A 15 6.23 -18.42 41.26
N ALA A 16 5.77 -17.39 41.96
CA ALA A 16 6.62 -16.29 42.37
C ALA A 16 7.49 -16.72 43.51
N ILE A 17 8.80 -16.90 43.30
CA ILE A 17 9.79 -17.06 44.36
C ILE A 17 10.18 -15.64 44.82
N PHE A 18 9.64 -15.21 45.95
CA PHE A 18 10.12 -14.02 46.65
C PHE A 18 11.37 -14.40 47.47
N THR A 19 12.55 -14.05 46.97
CA THR A 19 13.74 -13.94 47.82
C THR A 19 13.74 -12.58 48.46
N ALA A 20 13.41 -12.50 49.71
CA ALA A 20 13.57 -11.31 50.52
C ALA A 20 15.07 -11.06 50.71
N CYS A 21 15.62 -10.04 50.05
CA CYS A 21 16.82 -9.34 50.50
C CYS A 21 16.37 -8.03 51.11
N SER A 22 16.48 -7.94 52.42
CA SER A 22 16.38 -6.69 53.16
C SER A 22 17.62 -5.85 52.90
N SER A 23 17.46 -4.70 52.23
CA SER A 23 18.34 -3.56 52.39
C SER A 23 17.57 -2.28 52.04
N ASP A 24 17.48 -1.48 53.04
CA ASP A 24 17.23 -0.03 53.08
C ASP A 24 16.37 0.61 51.99
N GLY A 25 15.17 0.93 52.38
CA GLY A 25 14.25 2.00 52.05
C GLY A 25 14.61 2.96 50.91
N VAL A 26 14.38 2.52 49.66
CA VAL A 26 13.82 3.39 48.63
C VAL A 26 12.55 2.68 48.21
N GLU A 27 11.41 3.11 48.71
CA GLU A 27 10.14 2.82 48.03
C GLU A 27 10.27 3.43 46.65
N ASP A 28 10.55 2.59 45.62
CA ASP A 28 10.29 2.93 44.25
C ASP A 28 8.81 3.24 44.13
N VAL A 29 8.46 4.51 44.29
CA VAL A 29 7.13 5.01 43.94
C VAL A 29 6.96 4.68 42.48
N ILE A 30 6.30 3.56 42.19
CA ILE A 30 5.81 3.26 40.83
C ILE A 30 4.79 4.36 40.55
N GLU A 31 5.30 5.49 40.02
CA GLU A 31 4.43 6.54 39.51
C GLU A 31 3.49 5.88 38.49
N ASN A 32 2.20 5.84 38.82
CA ASN A 32 1.17 5.36 37.90
C ASN A 32 1.09 6.29 36.71
N ILE A 33 1.90 6.00 35.68
CA ILE A 33 1.91 6.75 34.43
C ILE A 33 0.62 6.42 33.68
N THR A 34 -0.23 7.43 33.49
CA THR A 34 -1.54 7.25 32.84
C THR A 34 -1.35 6.99 31.34
N PRO A 35 -1.85 5.89 30.79
CA PRO A 35 -1.84 5.67 29.35
C PRO A 35 -2.60 6.76 28.60
N LEU A 36 -2.21 7.01 27.35
CA LEU A 36 -2.95 7.87 26.45
C LEU A 36 -4.26 7.19 26.03
N SER A 37 -5.30 7.97 25.80
CA SER A 37 -6.50 7.49 25.13
C SER A 37 -6.12 6.97 23.73
N LYS A 38 -6.95 6.10 23.13
CA LYS A 38 -6.67 5.53 21.81
C LYS A 38 -6.46 6.66 20.79
N ILE A 39 -5.26 6.74 20.25
CA ILE A 39 -4.89 7.69 19.19
C ILE A 39 -5.27 7.06 17.85
N LYS A 40 -5.76 7.87 16.91
CA LYS A 40 -6.11 7.40 15.57
C LYS A 40 -4.84 7.08 14.79
N ASP A 41 -4.82 5.93 14.12
CA ASP A 41 -3.77 5.57 13.18
C ASP A 41 -3.78 6.50 11.96
N VAL A 42 -2.62 6.67 11.33
CA VAL A 42 -2.41 7.56 10.19
C VAL A 42 -2.26 6.74 8.93
N SER A 43 -3.14 6.99 7.96
CA SER A 43 -3.05 6.41 6.62
C SER A 43 -2.75 7.51 5.62
N LEU A 44 -1.69 7.35 4.85
CA LEU A 44 -1.16 8.36 3.92
C LEU A 44 -1.11 7.82 2.50
N ASN A 45 -1.24 8.72 1.53
CA ASN A 45 -0.91 8.41 0.14
C ASN A 45 0.62 8.27 -0.03
N TYR A 46 1.07 7.94 -1.23
CA TYR A 46 2.48 7.70 -1.52
C TYR A 46 3.37 8.95 -1.51
N ARG A 47 2.80 10.15 -1.53
CA ARG A 47 3.52 11.43 -1.64
C ARG A 47 4.18 11.81 -0.32
N PHE A 48 5.19 12.67 -0.42
CA PHE A 48 5.72 13.38 0.75
C PHE A 48 4.61 14.12 1.49
N SER A 49 4.63 14.05 2.81
CA SER A 49 3.69 14.80 3.65
C SER A 49 4.27 15.07 5.03
N SER A 50 3.94 16.24 5.58
CA SER A 50 4.18 16.54 6.99
C SER A 50 2.90 16.28 7.78
N GLN A 51 3.03 15.63 8.93
CA GLN A 51 1.92 15.20 9.76
C GLN A 51 2.02 15.80 11.15
N ALA A 52 0.86 16.03 11.77
CA ALA A 52 0.76 16.43 13.17
C ALA A 52 -0.38 15.65 13.85
N ILE A 53 -0.09 14.99 14.96
CA ILE A 53 -1.02 14.13 15.69
C ILE A 53 -1.19 14.67 17.10
N SER A 54 -2.44 14.91 17.50
CA SER A 54 -2.74 15.28 18.89
C SER A 54 -2.80 14.03 19.79
N LEU A 55 -2.10 14.08 20.88
CA LEU A 55 -2.07 13.02 21.90
C LEU A 55 -3.19 13.15 22.96
N GLY A 56 -4.03 14.18 22.82
CA GLY A 56 -5.15 14.42 23.74
C GLY A 56 -4.75 15.10 25.06
N ARG A 57 -3.50 14.99 25.50
CA ARG A 57 -2.96 15.70 26.69
C ARG A 57 -1.51 16.09 26.48
N ASP A 58 -1.05 17.09 27.20
CA ASP A 58 0.37 17.50 27.20
C ASP A 58 1.19 16.44 27.95
N VAL A 59 2.10 15.81 27.24
CA VAL A 59 3.02 14.80 27.75
C VAL A 59 4.48 15.23 27.70
N GLN A 60 4.76 16.37 27.06
CA GLN A 60 6.13 16.90 26.99
C GLN A 60 6.66 17.21 28.37
N ASN A 61 5.85 17.82 29.23
CA ASN A 61 6.22 18.15 30.60
C ASN A 61 6.39 16.91 31.50
N GLU A 62 5.89 15.75 31.07
CA GLU A 62 6.10 14.45 31.73
C GLU A 62 7.41 13.78 31.30
N GLY A 63 8.20 14.43 30.43
CA GLY A 63 9.42 13.87 29.87
C GLY A 63 9.17 12.77 28.81
N ALA A 64 8.07 12.89 28.06
CA ALA A 64 7.75 11.94 27.01
C ALA A 64 8.79 11.96 25.86
N VAL A 65 9.06 10.78 25.33
CA VAL A 65 9.92 10.55 24.17
C VAL A 65 9.11 9.79 23.12
N VAL A 66 9.29 10.19 21.85
CA VAL A 66 8.70 9.51 20.69
C VAL A 66 9.79 8.79 19.92
N SER A 67 9.57 7.52 19.61
CA SER A 67 10.48 6.67 18.84
C SER A 67 9.74 5.83 17.82
N LEU A 68 10.47 5.33 16.83
CA LEU A 68 9.96 4.39 15.82
C LEU A 68 10.23 2.95 16.27
N LYS A 69 9.23 2.07 16.13
CA LYS A 69 9.34 0.65 16.49
C LYS A 69 10.39 -0.08 15.65
N LYS A 70 10.44 0.19 14.34
CA LYS A 70 11.37 -0.45 13.40
C LYS A 70 12.58 0.44 13.06
N GLY A 71 12.54 1.73 13.44
CA GLY A 71 13.61 2.67 13.12
C GLY A 71 13.77 2.92 11.61
N VAL A 72 12.66 2.98 10.87
CA VAL A 72 12.67 3.22 9.43
C VAL A 72 13.13 4.65 9.11
N SER A 73 13.77 4.85 7.95
CA SER A 73 14.28 6.16 7.52
C SER A 73 13.23 7.05 6.86
N TRP A 74 12.14 6.47 6.36
CA TRP A 74 11.11 7.20 5.63
C TRP A 74 10.15 8.03 6.50
N ILE A 75 10.18 7.84 7.82
CA ILE A 75 9.55 8.72 8.81
C ILE A 75 10.70 9.44 9.52
N ASN A 76 10.75 10.75 9.41
CA ASN A 76 11.86 11.57 9.94
C ASN A 76 11.33 12.87 10.55
N ASN A 77 12.25 13.73 11.05
CA ASN A 77 11.92 15.00 11.66
C ASN A 77 10.87 14.90 12.79
N ILE A 78 10.93 13.78 13.56
CA ILE A 78 9.95 13.53 14.62
C ILE A 78 10.21 14.52 15.76
N THR A 79 9.21 15.31 16.11
CA THR A 79 9.23 16.27 17.21
C THR A 79 8.00 16.13 18.08
N LEU A 80 8.16 16.43 19.37
CA LEU A 80 7.07 16.49 20.33
C LEU A 80 7.00 17.92 20.88
N SER A 81 5.84 18.54 20.80
CA SER A 81 5.58 19.86 21.36
C SER A 81 4.23 19.85 22.10
N GLY A 82 4.28 19.95 23.44
CA GLY A 82 3.11 19.86 24.28
C GLY A 82 2.40 18.52 24.13
N ASN A 83 1.23 18.55 23.49
CA ASN A 83 0.42 17.37 23.20
C ASN A 83 0.46 16.94 21.73
N THR A 84 1.37 17.50 20.92
CA THR A 84 1.39 17.25 19.48
C THR A 84 2.70 16.59 19.08
N VAL A 85 2.60 15.45 18.39
CA VAL A 85 3.71 14.80 17.67
C VAL A 85 3.66 15.23 16.22
N SER A 86 4.74 15.84 15.72
CA SER A 86 4.91 16.18 14.31
C SER A 86 6.02 15.36 13.69
N PHE A 87 5.87 14.97 12.44
CA PHE A 87 6.86 14.20 11.69
C PHE A 87 6.66 14.36 10.19
N ASP A 88 7.72 14.11 9.44
CA ASP A 88 7.69 14.09 7.99
C ASP A 88 7.70 12.65 7.48
N VAL A 89 7.01 12.42 6.37
CA VAL A 89 6.94 11.14 5.68
C VAL A 89 7.43 11.33 4.26
N GLU A 90 8.50 10.62 3.90
CA GLU A 90 9.08 10.68 2.55
C GLU A 90 8.17 10.02 1.52
N GLU A 91 8.31 10.44 0.26
CA GLU A 91 7.59 9.82 -0.86
C GLU A 91 7.91 8.31 -0.95
N ASN A 92 6.88 7.49 -1.12
CA ASN A 92 7.03 6.05 -1.30
C ASN A 92 7.27 5.73 -2.79
N ASN A 93 8.51 5.86 -3.23
CA ASN A 93 8.94 5.56 -4.60
C ASN A 93 9.22 4.08 -4.85
N ASN A 94 9.09 3.23 -3.81
CA ASN A 94 9.40 1.82 -3.93
C ASN A 94 8.22 1.05 -4.51
N THR A 95 8.28 0.75 -5.81
CA THR A 95 7.27 -0.01 -6.54
C THR A 95 7.24 -1.50 -6.16
N SER A 96 8.29 -2.03 -5.52
CA SER A 96 8.42 -3.47 -5.25
C SER A 96 7.85 -3.93 -3.90
N THR A 97 7.67 -3.04 -2.92
CA THR A 97 7.37 -3.46 -1.53
C THR A 97 5.92 -3.23 -1.06
N GLY A 98 5.05 -2.67 -1.90
CA GLY A 98 3.66 -2.41 -1.50
C GLY A 98 3.52 -1.28 -0.47
N HIS A 99 2.50 -1.36 0.39
CA HIS A 99 2.33 -0.45 1.51
C HIS A 99 3.49 -0.61 2.50
N ARG A 100 3.99 0.50 3.00
CA ARG A 100 4.97 0.49 4.09
C ARG A 100 4.33 1.02 5.37
N PHE A 101 4.78 0.52 6.50
CA PHE A 101 4.27 0.91 7.82
C PHE A 101 5.33 0.85 8.89
N ASP A 102 5.22 1.74 9.85
CA ASP A 102 5.90 1.67 11.15
C ASP A 102 4.97 2.21 12.25
N THR A 103 5.41 2.07 13.49
CA THR A 103 4.66 2.50 14.66
C THR A 103 5.47 3.53 15.43
N LEU A 104 4.89 4.70 15.63
CA LEU A 104 5.36 5.66 16.62
C LEU A 104 5.03 5.13 18.01
N ILE A 105 6.02 5.06 18.89
CA ILE A 105 5.88 4.66 20.28
C ILE A 105 6.10 5.90 21.15
N ILE A 106 5.13 6.25 21.96
CA ILE A 106 5.20 7.34 22.94
C ILE A 106 5.49 6.71 24.30
N SER A 107 6.56 7.14 24.94
CA SER A 107 7.00 6.61 26.23
C SER A 107 7.35 7.73 27.22
N VAL A 108 7.04 7.54 28.50
CA VAL A 108 7.44 8.40 29.61
C VAL A 108 8.26 7.55 30.58
N LYS A 109 9.45 8.03 30.96
CA LYS A 109 10.37 7.29 31.85
C LYS A 109 10.60 5.83 31.40
N GLY A 110 10.64 5.58 30.09
CA GLY A 110 10.82 4.25 29.50
C GLY A 110 9.54 3.38 29.44
N GLN A 111 8.45 3.79 30.07
CA GLN A 111 7.19 3.09 29.98
C GLN A 111 6.36 3.59 28.78
N ARG A 112 5.90 2.66 27.96
CA ARG A 112 5.03 2.98 26.80
C ARG A 112 3.65 3.43 27.27
N ILE A 113 3.25 4.64 26.85
CA ILE A 113 1.95 5.24 27.18
C ILE A 113 0.99 5.30 25.98
N GLY A 114 1.51 5.18 24.77
CA GLY A 114 0.69 5.20 23.55
C GLY A 114 1.43 4.72 22.32
N THR A 115 0.67 4.42 21.27
CA THR A 115 1.20 4.04 19.96
C THR A 115 0.33 4.61 18.86
N VAL A 116 0.97 4.92 17.69
CA VAL A 116 0.28 5.30 16.47
C VAL A 116 0.89 4.52 15.32
N CYS A 117 0.08 3.75 14.61
CA CYS A 117 0.50 3.11 13.38
C CYS A 117 0.45 4.15 12.25
N VAL A 118 1.57 4.29 11.53
CA VAL A 118 1.68 5.12 10.33
C VAL A 118 1.80 4.19 9.15
N THR A 119 0.82 4.23 8.25
CA THR A 119 0.81 3.45 7.01
C THR A 119 0.87 4.39 5.82
N GLN A 120 1.72 4.08 4.85
CA GLN A 120 1.79 4.84 3.62
C GLN A 120 1.55 3.94 2.41
N ALA A 121 0.67 4.40 1.52
CA ALA A 121 0.37 3.71 0.27
C ALA A 121 1.61 3.62 -0.64
N ARG A 122 1.60 2.64 -1.53
CA ARG A 122 2.59 2.49 -2.58
C ARG A 122 2.39 3.56 -3.67
N ASN A 123 3.47 3.97 -4.33
CA ASN A 123 3.41 4.75 -5.54
C ASN A 123 2.69 3.96 -6.65
N PRO A 124 1.56 4.45 -7.21
CA PRO A 124 0.83 3.74 -8.25
C PRO A 124 1.44 3.86 -9.64
N PHE A 125 2.49 4.66 -9.82
CA PHE A 125 3.12 4.89 -11.12
C PHE A 125 4.33 3.97 -11.30
N SER A 126 4.51 3.42 -12.50
CA SER A 126 5.73 2.68 -12.84
C SER A 126 6.94 3.62 -12.91
N ASP A 127 8.11 3.12 -12.49
CA ASP A 127 9.37 3.88 -12.54
C ASP A 127 9.99 3.88 -13.94
N THR A 128 9.56 2.93 -14.77
CA THR A 128 10.01 2.76 -16.16
C THR A 128 8.82 2.56 -17.07
N ARG A 129 9.03 2.71 -18.36
CA ARG A 129 8.07 2.30 -19.38
C ARG A 129 8.05 0.77 -19.46
N LEU A 130 6.89 0.21 -19.70
CA LEU A 130 6.65 -1.23 -19.74
C LEU A 130 5.91 -1.60 -21.02
N GLU A 131 6.20 -2.77 -21.58
CA GLU A 131 5.40 -3.38 -22.64
C GLU A 131 4.00 -3.77 -22.10
N TRP A 132 2.99 -3.67 -22.96
CA TRP A 132 1.67 -4.23 -22.63
C TRP A 132 1.70 -5.76 -22.60
N ALA A 133 2.36 -6.37 -23.61
CA ALA A 133 2.63 -7.80 -23.68
C ALA A 133 3.99 -8.05 -24.34
N ASN A 134 4.78 -8.97 -23.77
CA ASN A 134 6.04 -9.38 -24.36
C ASN A 134 5.84 -10.31 -25.59
N THR A 135 6.92 -10.70 -26.25
CA THR A 135 6.90 -11.52 -27.45
C THR A 135 6.14 -12.85 -27.29
N ASN A 136 6.06 -13.43 -26.09
CA ASN A 136 5.35 -14.68 -25.83
C ASN A 136 3.83 -14.52 -25.88
N ALA A 137 3.33 -13.31 -25.59
CA ALA A 137 1.91 -12.99 -25.53
C ALA A 137 1.44 -12.01 -26.60
N LEU A 138 2.36 -11.45 -27.41
CA LEU A 138 2.11 -10.34 -28.33
C LEU A 138 0.94 -10.59 -29.29
N PHE A 139 0.85 -11.79 -29.86
CA PHE A 139 -0.17 -12.14 -30.84
C PHE A 139 -1.36 -12.88 -30.24
N ARG A 140 -1.40 -13.05 -28.91
CA ARG A 140 -2.56 -13.63 -28.28
C ARG A 140 -3.68 -12.60 -28.24
N ASN A 141 -4.59 -12.73 -29.21
CA ASN A 141 -5.84 -12.02 -29.17
C ASN A 141 -6.69 -12.63 -28.06
N GLN A 142 -6.78 -11.94 -26.97
CA GLN A 142 -7.54 -12.42 -25.83
C GLN A 142 -9.03 -12.15 -25.99
N ALA A 143 -9.45 -11.35 -26.98
CA ALA A 143 -10.83 -10.87 -27.14
C ALA A 143 -11.43 -10.39 -25.80
N LEU A 144 -10.58 -9.99 -24.88
CA LEU A 144 -10.92 -9.76 -23.47
C LEU A 144 -11.36 -8.33 -23.25
N CYS A 145 -11.11 -7.46 -24.21
CA CYS A 145 -11.20 -6.04 -24.04
C CYS A 145 -12.28 -5.46 -24.92
N SER A 146 -13.37 -5.08 -24.29
CA SER A 146 -14.28 -4.09 -24.85
C SER A 146 -14.15 -2.82 -24.03
N GLU A 147 -14.38 -1.68 -24.66
CA GLU A 147 -14.39 -0.34 -24.02
C GLU A 147 -15.34 -0.25 -22.81
N ASN A 148 -16.14 -1.27 -22.54
CA ASN A 148 -17.18 -1.35 -21.51
C ASN A 148 -16.81 -2.27 -20.33
N VAL A 149 -15.63 -2.88 -20.32
CA VAL A 149 -15.18 -3.76 -19.24
C VAL A 149 -14.24 -2.98 -18.32
N SER A 150 -14.42 -3.13 -17.01
CA SER A 150 -13.53 -2.47 -16.06
C SER A 150 -12.10 -3.02 -16.14
N GLY A 151 -11.11 -2.18 -15.90
CA GLY A 151 -9.71 -2.59 -15.86
C GLY A 151 -9.46 -3.69 -14.83
N LEU A 152 -10.20 -3.67 -13.71
CA LEU A 152 -10.14 -4.73 -12.70
C LEU A 152 -10.54 -6.11 -13.26
N GLU A 153 -11.66 -6.17 -13.99
CA GLU A 153 -12.12 -7.44 -14.60
C GLU A 153 -11.10 -7.93 -15.64
N MET A 154 -10.53 -7.00 -16.41
CA MET A 154 -9.49 -7.32 -17.39
C MET A 154 -8.24 -7.87 -16.72
N THR A 155 -7.77 -7.22 -15.67
CA THR A 155 -6.59 -7.65 -14.93
C THR A 155 -6.80 -9.02 -14.29
N LYS A 156 -7.99 -9.29 -13.73
CA LYS A 156 -8.37 -10.62 -13.23
C LYS A 156 -8.40 -11.68 -14.33
N LYS A 157 -8.90 -11.35 -15.51
CA LYS A 157 -8.92 -12.27 -16.65
C LYS A 157 -7.51 -12.64 -17.10
N ILE A 158 -6.60 -11.66 -17.24
CA ILE A 158 -5.19 -11.91 -17.59
C ILE A 158 -4.54 -12.81 -16.53
N TYR A 159 -4.71 -12.49 -15.25
CA TYR A 159 -4.18 -13.29 -14.16
C TYR A 159 -4.64 -14.75 -14.20
N ASN A 160 -5.94 -14.98 -14.37
CA ASN A 160 -6.53 -16.31 -14.32
C ASN A 160 -6.29 -17.11 -15.61
N LEU A 161 -6.43 -16.48 -16.77
CA LEU A 161 -6.26 -17.15 -18.05
C LEU A 161 -4.85 -17.70 -18.24
N GLU A 162 -3.88 -16.87 -17.99
CA GLU A 162 -2.48 -17.24 -18.16
C GLU A 162 -2.05 -18.28 -17.11
N LYS A 163 -2.60 -18.20 -15.89
CA LYS A 163 -2.35 -19.17 -14.82
C LYS A 163 -2.80 -20.59 -15.22
N THR A 164 -3.92 -20.72 -15.90
CA THR A 164 -4.45 -22.02 -16.33
C THR A 164 -3.73 -22.58 -17.55
N THR A 165 -3.21 -21.72 -18.43
CA THR A 165 -2.64 -22.14 -19.73
C THR A 165 -1.12 -22.37 -19.65
N ASN A 166 -0.40 -21.52 -18.95
CA ASN A 166 1.07 -21.47 -18.97
C ASN A 166 1.75 -21.53 -17.60
N GLY A 167 0.96 -21.76 -16.54
CA GLY A 167 1.47 -21.83 -15.17
C GLY A 167 1.28 -20.56 -14.35
N LYS A 168 1.65 -20.64 -13.08
CA LYS A 168 1.31 -19.65 -12.05
C LYS A 168 1.75 -18.22 -12.36
N ASP A 169 2.87 -18.04 -13.02
CA ASP A 169 3.50 -16.73 -13.25
C ASP A 169 3.38 -16.25 -14.71
N SER A 170 2.53 -16.87 -15.49
CA SER A 170 2.41 -16.54 -16.92
C SER A 170 1.84 -15.14 -17.19
N TYR A 171 1.15 -14.53 -16.22
CA TYR A 171 0.74 -13.12 -16.29
C TYR A 171 1.94 -12.17 -16.46
N LYS A 172 3.16 -12.59 -16.13
CA LYS A 172 4.40 -11.82 -16.37
C LYS A 172 4.73 -11.64 -17.83
N ASN A 173 4.06 -12.38 -18.72
CA ASN A 173 4.10 -12.11 -20.16
C ASN A 173 3.38 -10.81 -20.55
N TYR A 174 2.71 -10.17 -19.60
CA TYR A 174 2.02 -8.88 -19.73
C TYR A 174 2.59 -7.88 -18.71
N PRO A 175 3.76 -7.28 -18.96
CA PRO A 175 4.47 -6.45 -17.99
C PRO A 175 3.63 -5.32 -17.38
N ALA A 176 2.78 -4.65 -18.18
CA ALA A 176 1.90 -3.61 -17.68
C ALA A 176 0.88 -4.13 -16.65
N PHE A 177 0.31 -5.32 -16.89
CA PHE A 177 -0.58 -5.96 -15.94
C PHE A 177 0.18 -6.53 -14.74
N ALA A 178 1.35 -7.14 -14.98
CA ALA A 178 2.18 -7.70 -13.93
C ALA A 178 2.54 -6.65 -12.88
N PHE A 179 2.89 -5.45 -13.31
CA PHE A 179 3.14 -4.31 -12.43
C PHE A 179 1.97 -4.08 -11.46
N CYS A 180 0.74 -4.06 -11.96
CA CYS A 180 -0.46 -3.85 -11.14
C CYS A 180 -0.80 -5.09 -10.28
N ILE A 181 -0.67 -6.29 -10.84
CA ILE A 181 -0.96 -7.55 -10.14
C ILE A 181 -0.02 -7.73 -8.94
N GLU A 182 1.27 -7.47 -9.12
CA GLU A 182 2.29 -7.58 -8.07
C GLU A 182 2.17 -6.53 -6.96
N MET A 183 1.33 -5.52 -7.15
CA MET A 183 0.96 -4.58 -6.08
C MET A 183 -0.01 -5.20 -5.06
N ASN A 184 -0.69 -6.29 -5.40
CA ASN A 184 -1.62 -6.95 -4.50
C ASN A 184 -0.90 -7.92 -3.57
N HIS A 185 -1.30 -7.94 -2.30
CA HIS A 185 -0.79 -8.93 -1.33
C HIS A 185 -1.30 -10.34 -1.64
N ASP A 186 -2.56 -10.46 -2.04
CA ASP A 186 -3.22 -11.72 -2.39
C ASP A 186 -4.06 -11.52 -3.67
N PRO A 187 -3.40 -11.52 -4.85
CA PRO A 187 -4.10 -11.25 -6.11
C PRO A 187 -5.12 -12.34 -6.48
N GLU A 188 -5.04 -13.51 -5.88
CA GLU A 188 -5.96 -14.62 -6.13
C GLU A 188 -7.33 -14.39 -5.47
N ASN A 189 -7.34 -13.95 -4.23
CA ASN A 189 -8.58 -13.80 -3.45
C ASN A 189 -9.03 -12.34 -3.32
N ASN A 190 -8.08 -11.39 -3.33
CA ASN A 190 -8.35 -9.98 -3.14
C ASN A 190 -7.50 -9.12 -4.07
N MET A 191 -7.89 -9.02 -5.33
CA MET A 191 -7.25 -8.12 -6.29
C MET A 191 -7.84 -6.72 -6.16
N GLU A 192 -7.09 -5.81 -5.57
CA GLU A 192 -7.45 -4.41 -5.39
C GLU A 192 -6.79 -3.50 -6.43
N TRP A 193 -5.53 -3.77 -6.77
CA TRP A 193 -4.77 -3.00 -7.73
C TRP A 193 -4.85 -3.62 -9.12
N TYR A 194 -5.07 -2.78 -10.14
CA TYR A 194 -5.29 -3.24 -11.50
C TYR A 194 -4.87 -2.21 -12.56
N LEU A 195 -4.62 -2.66 -13.77
CA LEU A 195 -4.41 -1.80 -14.93
C LEU A 195 -5.75 -1.21 -15.36
N PRO A 196 -5.94 0.13 -15.31
CA PRO A 196 -7.23 0.73 -15.58
C PRO A 196 -7.62 0.63 -17.06
N SER A 197 -8.91 0.63 -17.32
CA SER A 197 -9.45 0.80 -18.65
C SER A 197 -9.28 2.24 -19.13
N MET A 198 -9.38 2.45 -20.42
CA MET A 198 -9.34 3.76 -21.06
C MET A 198 -10.43 4.70 -20.52
N GLY A 199 -11.62 4.16 -20.25
CA GLY A 199 -12.73 4.91 -19.64
C GLY A 199 -12.41 5.36 -18.21
N GLU A 200 -11.80 4.49 -17.42
CA GLU A 200 -11.41 4.81 -16.04
C GLU A 200 -10.30 5.87 -15.99
N ILE A 201 -9.26 5.75 -16.87
CA ILE A 201 -8.20 6.77 -16.96
C ILE A 201 -8.79 8.14 -17.32
N ARG A 202 -9.70 8.18 -18.28
CA ARG A 202 -10.35 9.43 -18.70
C ARG A 202 -11.18 10.07 -17.59
N SER A 203 -11.94 9.25 -16.87
CA SER A 203 -12.75 9.72 -15.74
C SER A 203 -11.87 10.30 -14.64
N TYR A 204 -10.75 9.66 -14.36
CA TYR A 204 -9.76 10.15 -13.39
C TYR A 204 -9.12 11.46 -13.84
N GLU A 205 -8.67 11.56 -15.10
CA GLU A 205 -8.11 12.79 -15.65
C GLU A 205 -9.11 13.95 -15.61
N GLN A 206 -10.36 13.68 -15.94
CA GLN A 206 -11.41 14.69 -15.88
C GLN A 206 -11.63 15.19 -14.46
N ALA A 207 -11.66 14.28 -13.47
CA ALA A 207 -11.77 14.65 -12.05
C ALA A 207 -10.60 15.51 -11.58
N LEU A 208 -9.36 15.14 -11.95
CA LEU A 208 -8.16 15.94 -11.62
C LEU A 208 -8.18 17.32 -12.29
N SER A 209 -8.62 17.42 -13.54
CA SER A 209 -8.75 18.69 -14.25
C SER A 209 -9.70 19.65 -13.55
N TYR A 210 -10.81 19.14 -13.03
CA TYR A 210 -11.77 19.97 -12.25
C TYR A 210 -11.21 20.39 -10.89
N SER A 211 -10.34 19.58 -10.28
CA SER A 211 -9.72 19.95 -9.00
C SER A 211 -8.53 20.91 -9.13
N GLY A 212 -8.12 21.24 -10.36
CA GLY A 212 -6.91 22.02 -10.63
C GLY A 212 -5.60 21.30 -10.29
N THR A 213 -5.65 20.01 -10.03
CA THR A 213 -4.48 19.20 -9.69
C THR A 213 -3.76 18.80 -10.98
N PRO A 214 -2.43 19.04 -11.12
CA PRO A 214 -1.71 18.59 -12.30
C PRO A 214 -1.76 17.08 -12.42
N ILE A 215 -2.16 16.61 -13.58
CA ILE A 215 -2.10 15.19 -13.91
C ILE A 215 -0.63 14.78 -14.03
N ALA A 216 -0.36 13.53 -13.71
CA ALA A 216 0.95 12.94 -13.57
C ALA A 216 1.96 13.31 -14.66
N LYS A 217 3.22 13.17 -14.32
CA LYS A 217 4.46 13.52 -15.03
C LYS A 217 4.62 12.93 -16.44
N HIS A 218 3.69 12.06 -16.93
CA HIS A 218 3.92 11.27 -18.15
C HIS A 218 2.79 11.46 -19.14
N ASN A 219 3.17 11.56 -20.41
CA ASN A 219 2.26 11.95 -21.49
C ASN A 219 1.36 10.81 -22.01
N TYR A 220 1.78 9.54 -21.88
CA TYR A 220 1.01 8.38 -22.37
C TYR A 220 1.07 7.24 -21.38
N TRP A 221 -0.10 6.65 -21.11
CA TRP A 221 -0.25 5.50 -20.23
C TRP A 221 -0.92 4.35 -20.92
N TRP A 222 -0.49 3.14 -20.61
CA TRP A 222 -1.23 1.95 -21.01
C TRP A 222 -2.62 1.93 -20.37
N SER A 223 -3.61 1.55 -21.16
CA SER A 223 -4.89 1.07 -20.64
C SER A 223 -4.96 -0.46 -20.73
N SER A 224 -5.91 -1.06 -20.03
CA SER A 224 -6.18 -2.49 -20.14
C SER A 224 -6.87 -2.87 -21.45
N ASP A 225 -7.26 -1.89 -22.27
CA ASP A 225 -8.04 -2.14 -23.49
C ASP A 225 -7.17 -2.64 -24.63
N GLU A 226 -7.58 -3.74 -25.22
CA GLU A 226 -6.98 -4.34 -26.41
C GLU A 226 -7.73 -3.90 -27.66
N ASN A 227 -7.03 -3.74 -28.78
CA ASN A 227 -7.70 -3.53 -30.06
C ASN A 227 -8.25 -4.87 -30.58
N THR A 228 -9.55 -5.04 -30.50
CA THR A 228 -10.24 -6.29 -30.90
C THR A 228 -10.09 -6.62 -32.38
N PHE A 229 -9.86 -5.63 -33.25
CA PHE A 229 -9.64 -5.85 -34.68
C PHE A 229 -8.19 -6.20 -35.04
N GLN A 230 -7.26 -5.81 -34.19
CA GLN A 230 -5.84 -6.02 -34.38
C GLN A 230 -5.23 -6.53 -33.06
N GLY A 231 -5.37 -7.79 -32.76
CA GLY A 231 -5.02 -8.39 -31.47
C GLY A 231 -3.56 -8.22 -31.03
N TRP A 232 -2.67 -7.74 -31.90
CA TRP A 232 -1.29 -7.37 -31.56
C TRP A 232 -1.14 -5.90 -31.09
N ARG A 233 -2.25 -5.15 -30.99
CA ARG A 233 -2.30 -3.76 -30.55
C ARG A 233 -3.16 -3.60 -29.30
N ALA A 234 -2.78 -2.65 -28.47
CA ALA A 234 -3.54 -2.20 -27.31
C ALA A 234 -3.66 -0.68 -27.32
N PHE A 235 -4.51 -0.13 -26.45
CA PHE A 235 -4.73 1.31 -26.39
C PHE A 235 -3.86 1.96 -25.34
N ASN A 236 -3.22 3.06 -25.70
CA ASN A 236 -2.68 4.01 -24.76
C ASN A 236 -3.56 5.27 -24.68
N VAL A 237 -3.47 5.97 -23.57
CA VAL A 237 -4.20 7.22 -23.30
C VAL A 237 -3.19 8.34 -23.12
N TYR A 238 -3.38 9.44 -23.84
CA TYR A 238 -2.57 10.64 -23.66
C TYR A 238 -3.07 11.44 -22.46
N SER A 239 -2.20 11.66 -21.50
CA SER A 239 -2.46 12.52 -20.34
C SER A 239 -2.54 13.98 -20.79
N GLY A 240 -3.64 14.65 -20.45
CA GLY A 240 -3.89 16.05 -20.79
C GLY A 240 -4.82 16.26 -22.00
N SER A 241 -5.29 15.20 -22.65
CA SER A 241 -6.33 15.28 -23.67
C SER A 241 -7.25 14.08 -23.65
N VAL A 242 -8.45 14.28 -23.11
CA VAL A 242 -9.50 13.24 -22.99
C VAL A 242 -9.85 12.59 -24.36
N ALA A 243 -9.50 13.25 -25.46
CA ALA A 243 -9.81 12.79 -26.81
C ALA A 243 -8.71 11.98 -27.48
N SER A 244 -7.48 12.02 -26.97
CA SER A 244 -6.35 11.38 -27.63
C SER A 244 -6.17 9.95 -27.14
N ARG A 245 -6.44 9.01 -28.03
CA ARG A 245 -6.17 7.58 -27.85
C ARG A 245 -5.50 7.03 -29.08
N GLY A 246 -4.56 6.13 -28.90
CA GLY A 246 -3.89 5.43 -30.00
C GLY A 246 -3.94 3.94 -29.78
N ALA A 247 -4.25 3.17 -30.83
CA ALA A 247 -3.97 1.75 -30.86
C ALA A 247 -2.54 1.57 -31.33
N VAL A 248 -1.68 1.10 -30.44
CA VAL A 248 -0.24 0.94 -30.67
C VAL A 248 0.18 -0.50 -30.46
N PRO A 249 1.32 -0.95 -31.03
CA PRO A 249 1.83 -2.30 -30.78
C PRO A 249 1.99 -2.59 -29.30
N LYS A 250 1.58 -3.78 -28.85
CA LYS A 250 1.71 -4.22 -27.45
C LYS A 250 3.17 -4.33 -26.98
N SER A 251 4.11 -4.42 -27.91
CA SER A 251 5.56 -4.44 -27.66
C SER A 251 6.18 -3.06 -27.52
N GLU A 252 5.41 -1.98 -27.64
CA GLU A 252 5.91 -0.65 -27.32
C GLU A 252 5.93 -0.42 -25.81
N ASP A 253 6.85 0.43 -25.38
CA ASP A 253 7.03 0.78 -23.96
C ASP A 253 6.30 2.06 -23.61
N TRP A 254 5.32 1.96 -22.72
CA TRP A 254 4.59 3.10 -22.18
C TRP A 254 4.51 3.07 -20.65
N TRP A 255 4.17 4.20 -20.07
CA TRP A 255 4.00 4.30 -18.63
C TRP A 255 2.77 3.55 -18.16
N VAL A 256 2.83 3.08 -16.91
CA VAL A 256 1.72 2.39 -16.25
C VAL A 256 1.32 3.17 -15.00
N VAL A 257 0.02 3.33 -14.82
CA VAL A 257 -0.58 3.76 -13.56
C VAL A 257 -1.52 2.66 -13.07
N ALA A 258 -1.32 2.20 -11.86
CA ALA A 258 -2.23 1.25 -11.24
C ALA A 258 -3.39 1.99 -10.56
N PHE A 259 -4.62 1.52 -10.78
CA PHE A 259 -5.79 1.99 -10.05
C PHE A 259 -6.11 1.00 -8.94
N ARG A 260 -6.73 1.51 -7.86
CA ARG A 260 -7.19 0.69 -6.75
C ARG A 260 -8.70 0.68 -6.69
N ASN A 261 -9.28 -0.51 -6.57
CA ASN A 261 -10.72 -0.67 -6.44
C ASN A 261 -11.20 -0.18 -5.06
N GLY A 262 -12.15 0.73 -5.07
CA GLY A 262 -13.06 0.96 -3.96
C GLY A 262 -12.71 2.01 -2.93
N LYS A 263 -11.58 2.72 -3.01
CA LYS A 263 -11.37 3.93 -2.19
C LYS A 263 -10.25 4.79 -2.79
N ILE A 264 -10.61 5.96 -3.27
CA ILE A 264 -9.70 7.11 -3.21
C ILE A 264 -9.60 7.41 -1.71
N GLU A 265 -8.54 6.94 -1.07
CA GLU A 265 -8.22 7.41 0.28
C GLU A 265 -7.76 8.86 0.10
N GLU A 266 -8.67 9.78 0.41
CA GLU A 266 -8.41 11.21 0.53
C GLU A 266 -7.42 11.50 1.66
#